data_cf4c0616036282c27fb90b077fa41b6f
#
_entry.id   cf4c0616036282c27fb90b077fa41b6f
#
_cell.length_a   1.000
_cell.length_b   1.000
_cell.length_c   1.000
_cell.angle_alpha   90.00
_cell.angle_beta   90.00
_cell.angle_gamma   90.00
#
_symmetry.space_group_name_H-M   'P 1'
#
loop_
_entity.id
_entity.type
_entity.pdbx_description
1 polymer ?
#
loop_
_entity_poly.entity_id
_entity_poly.type
_entity_poly.pdbx_seq_one_letter_code
_entity_poly.pdbx_strand_id
1 'polypeptide(L)'
;TPAGTRVDANGCPLAPDADRDGVADDRDRCPNTPSGRNVDANGCPLAELPAVGQSLVIRNITFASGTARMTPASQNAVRDVALSMRAILAQSPNARFEVGGYTDNRGAAASNRRISQSRADAVKNALQTAGVPASALTAMGYGPDSPRAPNTPAAGRAQNRRVEIRRLQ
;
A
#
# COMPACT_ATOMS: atom_id res chain seq x y z
N THR A 1 -15.02 15.52 -37.32
CA THR A 1 -14.32 14.40 -36.65
C THR A 1 -14.44 13.19 -37.57
N PRO A 2 -13.37 12.48 -37.90
CA PRO A 2 -13.40 11.27 -38.72
C PRO A 2 -14.35 10.20 -38.14
N ALA A 3 -15.00 9.44 -39.02
CA ALA A 3 -15.87 8.35 -38.56
C ALA A 3 -15.09 7.34 -37.70
N GLY A 4 -15.61 7.00 -36.54
CA GLY A 4 -14.96 6.06 -35.60
C GLY A 4 -14.07 6.70 -34.53
N THR A 5 -13.85 8.02 -34.54
CA THR A 5 -13.14 8.72 -33.47
C THR A 5 -14.03 8.84 -32.23
N ARG A 6 -13.50 8.45 -31.05
CA ARG A 6 -14.20 8.69 -29.78
C ARG A 6 -14.26 10.19 -29.49
N VAL A 7 -15.42 10.69 -29.09
CA VAL A 7 -15.63 12.11 -28.80
C VAL A 7 -16.17 12.30 -27.39
N ASP A 8 -15.94 13.48 -26.83
CA ASP A 8 -16.53 13.93 -25.57
C ASP A 8 -18.00 14.34 -25.75
N ALA A 9 -18.65 14.80 -24.68
CA ALA A 9 -20.05 15.25 -24.69
C ALA A 9 -20.29 16.45 -25.61
N ASN A 10 -19.25 17.17 -26.03
CA ASN A 10 -19.31 18.32 -26.93
C ASN A 10 -18.94 17.97 -28.38
N GLY A 11 -18.71 16.69 -28.68
CA GLY A 11 -18.32 16.21 -29.99
C GLY A 11 -16.85 16.45 -30.37
N CYS A 12 -15.98 16.84 -29.41
CA CYS A 12 -14.56 17.00 -29.63
C CYS A 12 -13.83 15.65 -29.54
N PRO A 13 -12.81 15.38 -30.41
CA PRO A 13 -12.04 14.17 -30.32
C PRO A 13 -11.40 14.00 -28.93
N LEU A 14 -11.61 12.84 -28.32
CA LEU A 14 -10.88 12.47 -27.11
C LEU A 14 -9.41 12.21 -27.46
N ALA A 15 -8.50 12.61 -26.58
CA ALA A 15 -7.10 12.24 -26.70
C ALA A 15 -6.95 10.70 -26.72
N PRO A 16 -5.97 10.15 -27.47
CA PRO A 16 -5.68 8.72 -27.46
C PRO A 16 -5.41 8.22 -26.02
N ASP A 17 -5.93 7.04 -25.72
CA ASP A 17 -5.76 6.33 -24.44
C ASP A 17 -5.72 4.84 -24.83
N ALA A 18 -4.51 4.36 -25.05
CA ALA A 18 -4.24 3.08 -25.70
C ALA A 18 -4.60 1.88 -24.82
N ASP A 19 -4.35 1.96 -23.52
CA ASP A 19 -4.63 0.89 -22.56
C ASP A 19 -5.97 1.07 -21.83
N ARG A 20 -6.61 2.22 -22.02
CA ARG A 20 -7.96 2.55 -21.51
C ARG A 20 -8.04 2.59 -20.00
N ASP A 21 -7.02 3.13 -19.39
CA ASP A 21 -6.98 3.33 -17.94
C ASP A 21 -7.60 4.67 -17.50
N GLY A 22 -7.96 5.53 -18.46
CA GLY A 22 -8.58 6.85 -18.24
C GLY A 22 -7.59 8.01 -18.26
N VAL A 23 -6.30 7.75 -18.49
CA VAL A 23 -5.26 8.76 -18.66
C VAL A 23 -4.81 8.75 -20.12
N ALA A 24 -4.76 9.92 -20.75
CA ALA A 24 -4.38 10.02 -22.17
C ALA A 24 -2.88 9.73 -22.35
N ASP A 25 -2.52 9.12 -23.48
CA ASP A 25 -1.17 8.65 -23.82
C ASP A 25 -0.08 9.71 -23.63
N ASP A 26 -0.41 11.00 -23.84
CA ASP A 26 0.52 12.13 -23.69
C ASP A 26 0.88 12.43 -22.22
N ARG A 27 0.04 11.99 -21.29
CA ARG A 27 0.22 12.15 -19.84
C ARG A 27 0.45 10.83 -19.10
N ASP A 28 0.23 9.73 -19.82
CA ASP A 28 0.39 8.40 -19.25
C ASP A 28 1.87 7.99 -19.17
N ARG A 29 2.32 7.69 -17.96
CA ARG A 29 3.67 7.19 -17.67
C ARG A 29 3.77 5.68 -17.54
N CYS A 30 2.62 5.01 -17.51
CA CYS A 30 2.51 3.56 -17.36
C CYS A 30 1.67 2.94 -18.50
N PRO A 31 2.12 3.08 -19.77
CA PRO A 31 1.34 2.74 -20.95
C PRO A 31 1.23 1.22 -21.13
N ASN A 32 0.42 0.56 -20.45
CA ASN A 32 0.02 -0.85 -20.47
C ASN A 32 -0.60 -1.23 -19.13
N THR A 33 -1.25 -0.30 -18.45
CA THR A 33 -2.00 -0.58 -17.24
C THR A 33 -3.18 -1.50 -17.59
N PRO A 34 -3.36 -2.62 -16.91
CA PRO A 34 -4.49 -3.49 -17.18
C PRO A 34 -5.82 -2.75 -17.00
N SER A 35 -6.72 -2.86 -17.98
CA SER A 35 -8.01 -2.17 -17.94
C SER A 35 -8.81 -2.51 -16.67
N GLY A 36 -9.49 -1.51 -16.10
CA GLY A 36 -10.27 -1.65 -14.87
C GLY A 36 -9.46 -1.52 -13.57
N ARG A 37 -8.16 -1.26 -13.65
CA ARG A 37 -7.35 -0.90 -12.48
C ARG A 37 -7.54 0.57 -12.14
N ASN A 38 -7.59 0.88 -10.85
CA ASN A 38 -7.49 2.26 -10.40
C ASN A 38 -6.07 2.77 -10.64
N VAL A 39 -5.94 3.94 -11.26
CA VAL A 39 -4.66 4.57 -11.56
C VAL A 39 -4.53 5.93 -10.88
N ASP A 40 -3.32 6.42 -10.78
CA ASP A 40 -3.05 7.80 -10.37
C ASP A 40 -3.21 8.77 -11.57
N ALA A 41 -2.91 10.05 -11.37
CA ALA A 41 -3.01 11.08 -12.41
C ALA A 41 -2.01 10.90 -13.59
N ASN A 42 -1.08 9.96 -13.47
CA ASN A 42 -0.09 9.62 -14.50
C ASN A 42 -0.34 8.24 -15.14
N GLY A 43 -1.53 7.64 -14.97
CA GLY A 43 -1.84 6.33 -15.52
C GLY A 43 -1.20 5.15 -14.79
N CYS A 44 -0.51 5.37 -13.66
CA CYS A 44 0.17 4.29 -12.97
C CYS A 44 -0.74 3.58 -11.97
N PRO A 45 -0.74 2.22 -11.95
CA PRO A 45 -1.64 1.45 -11.12
C PRO A 45 -1.49 1.76 -9.63
N LEU A 46 -2.59 2.07 -8.97
CA LEU A 46 -2.64 2.23 -7.51
C LEU A 46 -2.59 0.84 -6.83
N ALA A 47 -1.89 0.75 -5.70
CA ALA A 47 -1.92 -0.44 -4.87
C ALA A 47 -3.35 -0.69 -4.37
N GLU A 48 -3.80 -1.94 -4.44
CA GLU A 48 -5.10 -2.31 -3.88
C GLU A 48 -5.04 -2.21 -2.36
N LEU A 49 -5.93 -1.42 -1.78
CA LEU A 49 -6.07 -1.32 -0.33
C LEU A 49 -7.28 -2.14 0.14
N PRO A 50 -7.24 -2.63 1.39
CA PRO A 50 -8.30 -3.49 1.90
C PRO A 50 -9.62 -2.71 2.05
N ALA A 51 -10.74 -3.42 1.95
CA ALA A 51 -12.04 -2.90 2.35
C ALA A 51 -12.07 -2.57 3.85
N VAL A 52 -13.04 -1.76 4.28
CA VAL A 52 -13.21 -1.42 5.70
C VAL A 52 -13.32 -2.69 6.55
N GLY A 53 -12.58 -2.74 7.64
CA GLY A 53 -12.50 -3.88 8.55
C GLY A 53 -11.54 -5.00 8.10
N GLN A 54 -11.00 -4.93 6.90
CA GLN A 54 -10.08 -5.93 6.37
C GLN A 54 -8.62 -5.48 6.46
N SER A 55 -7.70 -6.46 6.40
CA SER A 55 -6.25 -6.23 6.38
C SER A 55 -5.62 -6.73 5.09
N LEU A 56 -4.61 -6.00 4.62
CA LEU A 56 -3.76 -6.39 3.51
C LEU A 56 -2.30 -6.45 3.96
N VAL A 57 -1.60 -7.53 3.65
CA VAL A 57 -0.14 -7.60 3.81
C VAL A 57 0.53 -6.72 2.76
N ILE A 58 1.34 -5.76 3.19
CA ILE A 58 2.17 -5.02 2.25
C ILE A 58 3.31 -5.96 1.81
N ARG A 59 3.28 -6.35 0.56
CA ARG A 59 4.34 -7.17 -0.02
C ARG A 59 5.63 -6.36 -0.12
N ASN A 60 6.76 -7.06 -0.09
CA ASN A 60 8.10 -6.47 -0.26
C ASN A 60 8.52 -5.49 0.84
N ILE A 61 7.87 -5.48 2.01
CA ILE A 61 8.39 -4.78 3.18
C ILE A 61 9.39 -5.68 3.90
N THR A 62 10.66 -5.29 3.80
CA THR A 62 11.78 -5.95 4.49
C THR A 62 12.57 -4.95 5.31
N PHE A 63 13.12 -5.42 6.42
CA PHE A 63 13.93 -4.64 7.32
C PHE A 63 15.32 -5.27 7.46
N ALA A 64 16.32 -4.46 7.75
CA ALA A 64 17.61 -4.99 8.15
C ALA A 64 17.45 -5.84 9.43
N SER A 65 18.21 -6.95 9.51
CA SER A 65 18.05 -7.93 10.58
C SER A 65 18.10 -7.28 11.97
N GLY A 66 17.14 -7.62 12.82
CA GLY A 66 17.04 -7.09 14.19
C GLY A 66 16.68 -5.61 14.30
N THR A 67 16.36 -4.93 13.21
CA THR A 67 16.08 -3.48 13.20
C THR A 67 14.71 -3.14 12.60
N ALA A 68 14.34 -1.85 12.66
CA ALA A 68 13.20 -1.27 11.97
C ALA A 68 13.62 -0.42 10.74
N ARG A 69 14.89 -0.52 10.29
CA ARG A 69 15.35 0.19 9.10
C ARG A 69 14.90 -0.53 7.84
N MET A 70 14.02 0.12 7.08
CA MET A 70 13.53 -0.39 5.80
C MET A 70 14.61 -0.37 4.72
N THR A 71 14.56 -1.36 3.83
CA THR A 71 15.37 -1.38 2.60
C THR A 71 14.84 -0.34 1.58
N PRO A 72 15.65 0.09 0.59
CA PRO A 72 15.18 0.98 -0.48
C PRO A 72 13.95 0.44 -1.24
N ALA A 73 13.92 -0.86 -1.53
CA ALA A 73 12.78 -1.51 -2.17
C ALA A 73 11.49 -1.39 -1.32
N SER A 74 11.62 -1.52 0.01
CA SER A 74 10.49 -1.33 0.94
C SER A 74 9.98 0.11 0.94
N GLN A 75 10.87 1.09 0.80
CA GLN A 75 10.47 2.51 0.72
C GLN A 75 9.64 2.79 -0.54
N ASN A 76 9.94 2.15 -1.68
CA ASN A 76 9.13 2.26 -2.89
C ASN A 76 7.75 1.65 -2.68
N ALA A 77 7.67 0.42 -2.14
CA ALA A 77 6.38 -0.22 -1.82
C ALA A 77 5.52 0.63 -0.87
N VAL A 78 6.12 1.32 0.09
CA VAL A 78 5.40 2.26 0.98
C VAL A 78 4.89 3.48 0.22
N ARG A 79 5.64 4.02 -0.76
CA ARG A 79 5.17 5.14 -1.59
C ARG A 79 3.94 4.75 -2.42
N ASP A 80 3.94 3.56 -3.02
CA ASP A 80 2.80 3.08 -3.80
C ASP A 80 1.54 2.94 -2.93
N VAL A 81 1.70 2.40 -1.71
CA VAL A 81 0.61 2.35 -0.71
C VAL A 81 0.14 3.75 -0.31
N ALA A 82 1.07 4.69 -0.12
CA ALA A 82 0.74 6.08 0.24
C ALA A 82 -0.09 6.78 -0.85
N LEU A 83 0.23 6.57 -2.13
CA LEU A 83 -0.55 7.10 -3.26
C LEU A 83 -2.00 6.60 -3.19
N SER A 84 -2.18 5.30 -2.97
CA SER A 84 -3.51 4.69 -2.85
C SER A 84 -4.29 5.20 -1.63
N MET A 85 -3.62 5.37 -0.49
CA MET A 85 -4.24 5.94 0.72
C MET A 85 -4.69 7.38 0.47
N ARG A 86 -3.88 8.19 -0.20
CA ARG A 86 -4.21 9.58 -0.53
C ARG A 86 -5.41 9.66 -1.48
N ALA A 87 -5.49 8.77 -2.47
CA ALA A 87 -6.63 8.67 -3.37
C ALA A 87 -7.93 8.35 -2.61
N ILE A 88 -7.88 7.40 -1.65
CA ILE A 88 -9.02 7.10 -0.79
C ILE A 88 -9.39 8.30 0.09
N LEU A 89 -8.41 8.96 0.71
CA LEU A 89 -8.64 10.10 1.59
C LEU A 89 -9.22 11.31 0.85
N ALA A 90 -8.91 11.48 -0.44
CA ALA A 90 -9.53 12.50 -1.27
C ALA A 90 -11.04 12.28 -1.46
N GLN A 91 -11.48 11.03 -1.51
CA GLN A 91 -12.90 10.65 -1.65
C GLN A 91 -13.58 10.44 -0.27
N SER A 92 -12.82 10.04 0.72
CA SER A 92 -13.29 9.70 2.07
C SER A 92 -12.33 10.31 3.12
N PRO A 93 -12.46 11.60 3.45
CA PRO A 93 -11.54 12.31 4.34
C PRO A 93 -11.48 11.73 5.77
N ASN A 94 -12.51 10.99 6.17
CA ASN A 94 -12.59 10.33 7.46
C ASN A 94 -11.98 8.92 7.48
N ALA A 95 -11.48 8.41 6.35
CA ALA A 95 -10.85 7.09 6.32
C ALA A 95 -9.68 7.02 7.31
N ARG A 96 -9.55 5.88 7.98
CA ARG A 96 -8.51 5.61 8.98
C ARG A 96 -7.86 4.28 8.71
N PHE A 97 -6.56 4.23 8.89
CA PHE A 97 -5.74 3.06 8.64
C PHE A 97 -4.86 2.74 9.84
N GLU A 98 -4.73 1.46 10.12
CA GLU A 98 -3.78 0.93 11.09
C GLU A 98 -2.64 0.24 10.35
N VAL A 99 -1.42 0.53 10.77
CA VAL A 99 -0.21 -0.17 10.36
C VAL A 99 0.11 -1.19 11.43
N GLY A 100 -0.11 -2.47 11.16
CA GLY A 100 0.17 -3.59 12.07
C GLY A 100 1.51 -4.23 11.79
N GLY A 101 2.39 -4.31 12.80
CA GLY A 101 3.67 -5.01 12.71
C GLY A 101 3.60 -6.38 13.39
N TYR A 102 4.16 -7.41 12.75
CA TYR A 102 4.15 -8.80 13.23
C TYR A 102 5.53 -9.42 13.19
N THR A 103 5.78 -10.41 14.05
CA THR A 103 7.01 -11.22 14.09
C THR A 103 6.68 -12.70 13.97
N ASP A 104 7.71 -13.51 13.80
CA ASP A 104 7.63 -14.93 14.13
C ASP A 104 7.73 -15.14 15.66
N ASN A 105 7.65 -16.40 16.10
CA ASN A 105 7.70 -16.76 17.53
C ASN A 105 9.11 -16.94 18.09
N ARG A 106 10.16 -16.60 17.36
CA ARG A 106 11.54 -16.73 17.87
C ARG A 106 11.89 -15.55 18.77
N GLY A 107 12.50 -15.86 19.91
CA GLY A 107 12.93 -14.89 20.91
C GLY A 107 11.86 -14.55 21.94
N ALA A 108 12.17 -13.62 22.83
CA ALA A 108 11.28 -13.23 23.91
C ALA A 108 10.08 -12.41 23.35
N ALA A 109 8.87 -12.70 23.83
CA ALA A 109 7.63 -12.05 23.38
C ALA A 109 7.69 -10.52 23.57
N ALA A 110 8.26 -10.03 24.68
CA ALA A 110 8.41 -8.60 24.93
C ALA A 110 9.35 -7.91 23.92
N SER A 111 10.41 -8.60 23.48
CA SER A 111 11.32 -8.10 22.44
C SER A 111 10.62 -8.09 21.07
N ASN A 112 9.84 -9.12 20.76
CA ASN A 112 9.05 -9.21 19.54
C ASN A 112 7.98 -8.12 19.45
N ARG A 113 7.32 -7.82 20.56
CA ARG A 113 6.36 -6.69 20.59
C ARG A 113 7.05 -5.36 20.37
N ARG A 114 8.20 -5.11 20.98
CA ARG A 114 8.97 -3.87 20.75
C ARG A 114 9.42 -3.73 19.30
N ILE A 115 10.04 -4.76 18.72
CA ILE A 115 10.52 -4.68 17.33
C ILE A 115 9.36 -4.53 16.33
N SER A 116 8.25 -5.21 16.57
CA SER A 116 7.07 -5.07 15.70
C SER A 116 6.45 -3.68 15.80
N GLN A 117 6.40 -3.08 17.00
CA GLN A 117 5.98 -1.68 17.17
C GLN A 117 6.92 -0.73 16.44
N SER A 118 8.25 -0.85 16.62
CA SER A 118 9.21 0.00 15.92
C SER A 118 9.11 -0.11 14.40
N ARG A 119 8.81 -1.31 13.87
CA ARG A 119 8.59 -1.52 12.42
C ARG A 119 7.29 -0.90 11.92
N ALA A 120 6.20 -1.03 12.67
CA ALA A 120 4.95 -0.38 12.37
C ALA A 120 5.11 1.15 12.37
N ASP A 121 5.81 1.70 13.37
CA ASP A 121 6.10 3.14 13.45
C ASP A 121 6.97 3.62 12.28
N ALA A 122 7.98 2.85 11.88
CA ALA A 122 8.83 3.19 10.73
C ALA A 122 8.01 3.27 9.43
N VAL A 123 7.10 2.32 9.19
CA VAL A 123 6.21 2.34 8.02
C VAL A 123 5.22 3.49 8.11
N LYS A 124 4.59 3.73 9.27
CA LYS A 124 3.71 4.87 9.49
C LYS A 124 4.42 6.20 9.17
N ASN A 125 5.63 6.39 9.69
CA ASN A 125 6.41 7.60 9.44
C ASN A 125 6.76 7.77 7.95
N ALA A 126 7.08 6.69 7.25
CA ALA A 126 7.33 6.72 5.81
C ALA A 126 6.07 7.06 5.01
N LEU A 127 4.89 6.55 5.39
CA LEU A 127 3.61 6.93 4.80
C LEU A 127 3.31 8.42 5.02
N GLN A 128 3.60 8.96 6.21
CA GLN A 128 3.46 10.39 6.51
C GLN A 128 4.40 11.24 5.64
N THR A 129 5.65 10.83 5.51
CA THR A 129 6.63 11.48 4.63
C THR A 129 6.17 11.46 3.17
N ALA A 130 5.45 10.42 2.76
CA ALA A 130 4.84 10.30 1.43
C ALA A 130 3.49 11.04 1.30
N GLY A 131 3.11 11.85 2.29
CA GLY A 131 1.96 12.76 2.24
C GLY A 131 0.64 12.21 2.76
N VAL A 132 0.64 11.07 3.48
CA VAL A 132 -0.56 10.60 4.19
C VAL A 132 -0.70 11.37 5.50
N PRO A 133 -1.86 12.00 5.79
CA PRO A 133 -2.06 12.75 7.02
C PRO A 133 -1.84 11.90 8.28
N ALA A 134 -1.16 12.45 9.28
CA ALA A 134 -0.90 11.78 10.55
C ALA A 134 -2.20 11.32 11.25
N SER A 135 -3.26 12.14 11.15
CA SER A 135 -4.57 11.84 11.72
C SER A 135 -5.25 10.61 11.11
N ALA A 136 -4.85 10.20 9.90
CA ALA A 136 -5.40 9.03 9.23
C ALA A 136 -4.69 7.73 9.61
N LEU A 137 -3.58 7.78 10.38
CA LEU A 137 -2.68 6.65 10.61
C LEU A 137 -2.50 6.35 12.09
N THR A 138 -2.65 5.07 12.45
CA THR A 138 -2.18 4.51 13.71
C THR A 138 -1.14 3.42 13.44
N ALA A 139 -0.33 3.10 14.43
CA ALA A 139 0.65 2.00 14.34
C ALA A 139 0.54 1.10 15.57
N MET A 140 0.55 -0.22 15.36
CA MET A 140 0.43 -1.21 16.42
C MET A 140 1.40 -2.38 16.19
N GLY A 141 2.17 -2.71 17.23
CA GLY A 141 3.05 -3.87 17.25
C GLY A 141 2.37 -5.06 17.91
N TYR A 142 2.00 -6.05 17.12
CA TYR A 142 1.35 -7.27 17.59
C TYR A 142 2.34 -8.36 18.04
N GLY A 143 3.63 -8.20 17.69
CA GLY A 143 4.63 -9.22 18.03
C GLY A 143 4.32 -10.57 17.35
N PRO A 144 4.46 -11.69 18.09
CA PRO A 144 4.20 -13.03 17.58
C PRO A 144 2.70 -13.42 17.63
N ASP A 145 1.85 -12.56 18.19
CA ASP A 145 0.43 -12.81 18.30
C ASP A 145 -0.21 -12.76 16.89
N SER A 146 -1.15 -13.64 16.59
CA SER A 146 -1.79 -13.75 15.27
C SER A 146 -0.84 -14.22 14.14
N PRO A 147 -0.24 -15.40 14.25
CA PRO A 147 0.57 -15.97 13.18
C PRO A 147 -0.30 -16.27 11.95
N ARG A 148 0.22 -15.94 10.76
CA ARG A 148 -0.46 -16.19 9.48
C ARG A 148 -0.15 -17.60 8.93
N ALA A 149 0.97 -18.16 9.35
CA ALA A 149 1.42 -19.50 8.99
C ALA A 149 2.06 -20.20 10.18
N PRO A 150 2.18 -21.56 10.16
CA PRO A 150 2.90 -22.29 11.18
C PRO A 150 4.34 -21.78 11.33
N ASN A 151 4.81 -21.63 12.58
CA ASN A 151 6.17 -21.16 12.86
C ASN A 151 7.25 -22.25 12.68
N THR A 152 6.86 -23.50 12.47
CA THR A 152 7.81 -24.63 12.40
C THR A 152 8.68 -24.59 11.15
N PRO A 153 8.18 -24.46 9.90
CA PRO A 153 9.08 -24.28 8.76
C PRO A 153 9.58 -22.82 8.68
N ALA A 154 10.80 -22.67 8.15
CA ALA A 154 11.37 -21.34 7.93
C ALA A 154 10.50 -20.44 7.04
N ALA A 155 9.85 -21.04 6.04
CA ALA A 155 8.92 -20.34 5.13
C ALA A 155 7.71 -19.77 5.87
N GLY A 156 7.14 -20.48 6.84
CA GLY A 156 6.01 -19.99 7.65
C GLY A 156 6.45 -18.82 8.54
N ARG A 157 7.63 -18.91 9.17
CA ARG A 157 8.18 -17.79 9.93
C ARG A 157 8.38 -16.55 9.06
N ALA A 158 8.83 -16.72 7.82
CA ALA A 158 8.98 -15.60 6.89
C ALA A 158 7.63 -14.91 6.59
N GLN A 159 6.55 -15.67 6.48
CA GLN A 159 5.20 -15.11 6.31
C GLN A 159 4.70 -14.37 7.56
N ASN A 160 5.12 -14.81 8.75
CA ASN A 160 4.74 -14.17 10.01
C ASN A 160 5.48 -12.85 10.24
N ARG A 161 6.72 -12.69 9.74
CA ARG A 161 7.47 -11.42 9.78
C ARG A 161 6.95 -10.46 8.70
N ARG A 162 5.87 -9.75 8.99
CA ARG A 162 5.16 -8.93 8.02
C ARG A 162 4.68 -7.60 8.60
N VAL A 163 4.27 -6.71 7.69
CA VAL A 163 3.49 -5.51 8.02
C VAL A 163 2.16 -5.60 7.26
N GLU A 164 1.10 -5.26 7.93
CA GLU A 164 -0.25 -5.19 7.36
C GLU A 164 -0.80 -3.78 7.43
N ILE A 165 -1.60 -3.41 6.44
CA ILE A 165 -2.48 -2.24 6.52
C ILE A 165 -3.89 -2.75 6.75
N ARG A 166 -4.54 -2.24 7.78
CA ARG A 166 -5.95 -2.47 8.07
C ARG A 166 -6.71 -1.18 7.86
N ARG A 167 -7.78 -1.21 7.08
CA ARG A 167 -8.68 -0.08 6.95
C ARG A 167 -9.72 -0.13 8.07
N LEU A 168 -9.81 0.93 8.88
CA LEU A 168 -10.71 1.00 10.04
C LEU A 168 -12.03 1.68 9.67
N GLN A 169 -11.99 2.66 8.77
CA GLN A 169 -13.13 3.44 8.26
C GLN A 169 -12.95 3.73 6.77
#